data_aeec74f7a1470d732a0cd5f348215815
#
_entry.id   aeec74f7a1470d732a0cd5f348215815
#
_cell.length_a   1.000
_cell.length_b   1.000
_cell.length_c   1.000
_cell.angle_alpha   90.00
_cell.angle_beta   90.00
_cell.angle_gamma   90.00
#
_symmetry.space_group_name_H-M   'P 1'
#
loop_
_entity.id
_entity.type
_entity.pdbx_description
1 polymer ?
#
loop_
_entity_poly.entity_id
_entity_poly.type
_entity_poly.pdbx_seq_one_letter_code
_entity_poly.pdbx_strand_id
1 'polypeptide(L)'
;MWGGRSHPRRRFCIAVTGKVFLRAMDIGNIPDNPYILLTPGPISTTKSVKAVMLRDWCTWDDDYISIVQRIRQELVQLATGAAGYTAVLMQGSGTFGVEAVITTAVPDDGRLLVLADGAYGRRMATIAERCRIPVLVCDSGETSPPDLKNLAQILETEPSITHVGVVHCETTTGMVNPVQDIGEIVKSHGKVYIVDAMSSFGGCPMDVAELGADFVVSCANKCIQGVPGFSFAIAAVAELEKTRGRARSLCLDVHQQWMEMELHKGKWRFTSPTHVVRAFAQALEELKAEGGVAQRHERYCR
;
A
#
# COMPACT_ATOMS: atom_id res chain seq x y z
N MET A 1 -15.41 -36.81 16.58
CA MET A 1 -15.39 -36.27 17.96
C MET A 1 -13.94 -36.06 18.36
N TRP A 2 -13.46 -34.84 18.24
CA TRP A 2 -12.15 -34.42 18.75
C TRP A 2 -12.41 -33.35 19.79
N GLY A 3 -12.22 -33.76 21.07
CA GLY A 3 -12.45 -32.90 22.23
C GLY A 3 -11.39 -31.82 22.35
N GLY A 4 -11.81 -30.56 22.35
CA GLY A 4 -10.99 -29.42 22.61
C GLY A 4 -10.44 -29.43 24.02
N ARG A 5 -9.11 -29.53 24.17
CA ARG A 5 -8.41 -29.13 25.39
C ARG A 5 -7.81 -27.76 25.16
N SER A 6 -8.32 -26.78 25.86
CA SER A 6 -7.72 -25.47 26.00
C SER A 6 -6.38 -25.59 26.73
N HIS A 7 -5.27 -25.50 25.97
CA HIS A 7 -3.96 -25.35 26.61
C HIS A 7 -3.75 -23.87 26.99
N PRO A 8 -3.37 -23.58 28.25
CA PRO A 8 -2.96 -22.25 28.63
C PRO A 8 -1.67 -21.90 27.86
N ARG A 9 -1.74 -20.86 27.04
CA ARG A 9 -0.59 -20.33 26.32
C ARG A 9 0.46 -19.87 27.34
N ARG A 10 1.53 -20.64 27.55
CA ARG A 10 2.69 -20.22 28.31
C ARG A 10 3.37 -19.10 27.53
N ARG A 11 3.29 -17.86 28.06
CA ARG A 11 4.10 -16.74 27.62
C ARG A 11 5.55 -17.08 27.93
N PHE A 12 6.35 -17.39 26.91
CA PHE A 12 7.80 -17.40 27.02
C PHE A 12 8.29 -15.94 26.82
N CYS A 13 8.05 -15.10 27.80
CA CYS A 13 8.81 -13.88 27.98
C CYS A 13 9.78 -14.14 29.13
N ILE A 14 11.06 -14.28 28.85
CA ILE A 14 12.09 -14.15 29.87
C ILE A 14 12.13 -12.67 30.23
N ALA A 15 11.46 -12.28 31.30
CA ALA A 15 11.61 -10.97 31.89
C ALA A 15 13.03 -10.88 32.45
N VAL A 16 13.95 -10.34 31.68
CA VAL A 16 15.22 -9.85 32.21
C VAL A 16 14.89 -8.57 32.99
N THR A 17 14.69 -8.70 34.32
CA THR A 17 14.56 -7.59 35.24
C THR A 17 15.91 -6.91 35.40
N GLY A 18 16.33 -6.16 34.45
CA GLY A 18 17.40 -5.21 34.47
C GLY A 18 16.97 -4.01 33.63
N LYS A 19 16.72 -2.86 34.25
CA LYS A 19 16.60 -1.60 33.53
C LYS A 19 17.95 -1.33 32.88
N VAL A 20 18.12 -1.84 31.66
CA VAL A 20 19.17 -1.34 30.78
C VAL A 20 18.75 0.08 30.43
N PHE A 21 19.35 1.06 31.08
CA PHE A 21 19.27 2.45 30.65
C PHE A 21 19.93 2.51 29.25
N LEU A 22 19.14 2.36 28.21
CA LEU A 22 19.55 2.76 26.87
C LEU A 22 19.86 4.26 26.97
N ARG A 23 21.13 4.64 26.98
CA ARG A 23 21.53 6.02 26.71
C ARG A 23 20.79 6.44 25.47
N ALA A 24 20.11 7.59 25.53
CA ALA A 24 19.52 8.19 24.33
C ALA A 24 20.59 8.18 23.25
N MET A 25 20.32 7.48 22.16
CA MET A 25 21.30 7.37 21.07
C MET A 25 21.46 8.76 20.49
N ASP A 26 22.69 9.25 20.49
CA ASP A 26 23.01 10.51 19.82
C ASP A 26 22.91 10.31 18.31
N ILE A 27 21.82 10.83 17.74
CA ILE A 27 21.53 10.79 16.29
C ILE A 27 22.71 11.43 15.50
N GLY A 28 23.48 12.32 16.12
CA GLY A 28 24.67 12.92 15.52
C GLY A 28 25.73 11.88 15.14
N ASN A 29 25.80 10.74 15.84
CA ASN A 29 26.74 9.66 15.56
C ASN A 29 26.35 8.74 14.40
N ILE A 30 25.13 8.90 13.84
CA ILE A 30 24.74 8.17 12.64
C ILE A 30 25.41 8.85 11.43
N PRO A 31 26.15 8.08 10.59
CA PRO A 31 26.84 8.68 9.45
C PRO A 31 25.83 9.30 8.45
N ASP A 32 26.25 10.38 7.83
CA ASP A 32 25.51 10.95 6.72
C ASP A 32 25.54 10.02 5.50
N ASN A 33 24.53 10.13 4.64
CA ASN A 33 24.61 9.51 3.34
C ASN A 33 25.74 10.20 2.53
N PRO A 34 26.57 9.43 1.82
CA PRO A 34 27.63 10.02 0.99
C PRO A 34 27.07 10.83 -0.19
N TYR A 35 25.80 10.64 -0.54
CA TYR A 35 25.08 11.35 -1.59
C TYR A 35 23.58 11.35 -1.31
N ILE A 36 22.85 12.28 -1.94
CA ILE A 36 21.39 12.32 -1.92
C ILE A 36 20.85 11.54 -3.11
N LEU A 37 19.91 10.63 -2.86
CA LEU A 37 19.22 9.90 -3.91
C LEU A 37 18.15 10.80 -4.55
N LEU A 38 18.38 11.17 -5.80
CA LEU A 38 17.43 11.93 -6.64
C LEU A 38 16.72 10.97 -7.61
N THR A 39 16.05 9.97 -7.06
CA THR A 39 15.33 8.95 -7.81
C THR A 39 13.85 8.99 -7.44
N PRO A 40 12.94 8.44 -8.28
CA PRO A 40 11.53 8.31 -7.90
C PRO A 40 11.29 7.44 -6.66
N GLY A 41 12.30 6.68 -6.25
CA GLY A 41 12.31 5.83 -5.05
C GLY A 41 13.03 4.49 -5.29
N PRO A 42 13.74 3.97 -4.28
CA PRO A 42 13.84 4.53 -2.93
C PRO A 42 14.61 5.85 -2.90
N ILE A 43 14.24 6.72 -1.95
CA ILE A 43 14.86 8.03 -1.74
C ILE A 43 15.69 8.04 -0.46
N SER A 44 16.52 9.09 -0.29
CA SER A 44 17.30 9.26 0.93
C SER A 44 16.41 9.47 2.14
N THR A 45 16.66 8.69 3.21
CA THR A 45 15.95 8.81 4.49
C THR A 45 16.77 9.63 5.49
N THR A 46 16.10 10.22 6.46
CA THR A 46 16.73 11.01 7.54
C THR A 46 17.50 10.12 8.52
N LYS A 47 18.34 10.73 9.35
CA LYS A 47 19.02 10.03 10.45
C LYS A 47 18.03 9.48 11.48
N SER A 48 16.92 10.19 11.75
CA SER A 48 15.88 9.77 12.68
C SER A 48 15.15 8.51 12.20
N VAL A 49 14.82 8.42 10.90
CA VAL A 49 14.25 7.21 10.28
C VAL A 49 15.21 6.02 10.39
N LYS A 50 16.52 6.24 10.25
CA LYS A 50 17.53 5.18 10.41
C LYS A 50 17.74 4.78 11.87
N ALA A 51 17.76 5.75 12.79
CA ALA A 51 18.00 5.55 14.21
C ALA A 51 17.02 4.55 14.84
N VAL A 52 15.75 4.66 14.50
CA VAL A 52 14.70 3.80 15.08
C VAL A 52 14.78 2.34 14.63
N MET A 53 15.61 2.04 13.62
CA MET A 53 15.84 0.67 13.14
C MET A 53 16.89 -0.08 13.99
N LEU A 54 17.60 0.58 14.88
CA LEU A 54 18.69 -0.03 15.67
C LEU A 54 18.17 -0.81 16.89
N ARG A 55 16.86 -0.83 17.12
CA ARG A 55 16.23 -1.64 18.14
C ARG A 55 15.47 -2.80 17.51
N ASP A 56 15.68 -4.01 18.04
CA ASP A 56 14.88 -5.19 17.70
C ASP A 56 13.49 -5.10 18.35
N TRP A 57 12.49 -5.64 17.63
CA TRP A 57 11.10 -5.63 18.07
C TRP A 57 10.51 -7.03 18.00
N CYS A 58 9.83 -7.43 19.03
CA CYS A 58 9.05 -8.67 19.02
C CYS A 58 7.68 -8.40 18.37
N THR A 59 7.31 -9.22 17.39
CA THR A 59 6.02 -9.08 16.66
C THR A 59 4.79 -9.41 17.50
N TRP A 60 4.98 -9.89 18.74
CA TRP A 60 3.92 -10.21 19.71
C TRP A 60 3.81 -9.20 20.83
N ASP A 61 4.70 -8.23 20.92
CA ASP A 61 4.65 -7.20 21.94
C ASP A 61 3.57 -6.16 21.63
N ASP A 62 2.83 -5.77 22.65
CA ASP A 62 1.75 -4.78 22.54
C ASP A 62 2.27 -3.44 21.99
N ASP A 63 3.51 -3.05 22.34
CA ASP A 63 4.18 -1.85 21.82
C ASP A 63 4.29 -1.89 20.28
N TYR A 64 4.76 -3.01 19.73
CA TYR A 64 4.91 -3.17 18.28
C TYR A 64 3.55 -3.24 17.58
N ILE A 65 2.63 -4.02 18.12
CA ILE A 65 1.26 -4.15 17.61
C ILE A 65 0.56 -2.78 17.57
N SER A 66 0.73 -1.97 18.62
CA SER A 66 0.19 -0.61 18.69
C SER A 66 0.78 0.32 17.63
N ILE A 67 2.08 0.19 17.32
CA ILE A 67 2.72 0.94 16.22
C ILE A 67 2.07 0.57 14.88
N VAL A 68 1.89 -0.72 14.60
CA VAL A 68 1.23 -1.18 13.36
C VAL A 68 -0.18 -0.64 13.25
N GLN A 69 -0.96 -0.71 14.32
CA GLN A 69 -2.35 -0.22 14.33
C GLN A 69 -2.41 1.31 14.11
N ARG A 70 -1.51 2.05 14.72
CA ARG A 70 -1.39 3.51 14.48
C ARG A 70 -1.04 3.82 13.03
N ILE A 71 -0.07 3.12 12.44
CA ILE A 71 0.27 3.28 11.02
C ILE A 71 -0.97 3.08 10.13
N ARG A 72 -1.75 2.03 10.39
CA ARG A 72 -2.97 1.75 9.61
C ARG A 72 -3.98 2.91 9.70
N GLN A 73 -4.20 3.43 10.90
CA GLN A 73 -5.09 4.57 11.12
C GLN A 73 -4.59 5.84 10.44
N GLU A 74 -3.30 6.16 10.56
CA GLU A 74 -2.69 7.33 9.93
C GLU A 74 -2.73 7.23 8.39
N LEU A 75 -2.51 6.05 7.82
CA LEU A 75 -2.62 5.82 6.38
C LEU A 75 -4.05 6.05 5.85
N VAL A 76 -5.08 5.61 6.58
CA VAL A 76 -6.46 5.90 6.22
C VAL A 76 -6.74 7.40 6.29
N GLN A 77 -6.30 8.08 7.36
CA GLN A 77 -6.47 9.52 7.52
C GLN A 77 -5.76 10.34 6.43
N LEU A 78 -4.61 9.86 5.94
CA LEU A 78 -3.90 10.47 4.82
C LEU A 78 -4.61 10.22 3.47
N ALA A 79 -5.35 9.13 3.37
CA ALA A 79 -6.01 8.71 2.15
C ALA A 79 -7.39 9.36 1.96
N THR A 80 -8.17 9.51 3.04
CA THR A 80 -9.51 10.06 2.98
C THR A 80 -10.06 10.41 4.37
N GLY A 81 -10.97 11.39 4.40
CA GLY A 81 -11.81 11.67 5.57
C GLY A 81 -13.07 10.82 5.64
N ALA A 82 -13.40 10.06 4.61
CA ALA A 82 -14.60 9.24 4.55
C ALA A 82 -14.47 7.97 5.40
N ALA A 83 -15.58 7.50 5.96
CA ALA A 83 -15.66 6.20 6.63
C ALA A 83 -15.69 5.03 5.62
N GLY A 84 -15.46 3.81 6.10
CA GLY A 84 -15.57 2.60 5.28
C GLY A 84 -14.29 2.18 4.56
N TYR A 85 -13.15 2.78 4.90
CA TYR A 85 -11.83 2.40 4.39
C TYR A 85 -10.94 1.81 5.48
N THR A 86 -10.04 0.95 5.08
CA THR A 86 -9.00 0.34 5.94
C THR A 86 -7.66 0.33 5.24
N ALA A 87 -6.58 0.25 6.01
CA ALA A 87 -5.23 0.06 5.50
C ALA A 87 -4.74 -1.36 5.82
N VAL A 88 -4.26 -2.07 4.81
CA VAL A 88 -3.69 -3.41 4.94
C VAL A 88 -2.22 -3.37 4.57
N LEU A 89 -1.35 -3.70 5.52
CA LEU A 89 0.10 -3.71 5.30
C LEU A 89 0.52 -5.08 4.77
N MET A 90 1.26 -5.10 3.65
CA MET A 90 1.72 -6.30 2.97
C MET A 90 3.24 -6.32 2.92
N GLN A 91 3.86 -7.44 3.29
CA GLN A 91 5.31 -7.60 3.17
C GLN A 91 5.72 -7.62 1.71
N GLY A 92 6.85 -6.99 1.40
CA GLY A 92 7.40 -6.90 0.05
C GLY A 92 7.36 -5.50 -0.55
N SER A 93 7.95 -5.34 -1.72
CA SER A 93 7.98 -4.07 -2.44
C SER A 93 6.59 -3.66 -2.95
N GLY A 94 6.48 -2.45 -3.53
CA GLY A 94 5.25 -2.00 -4.16
C GLY A 94 4.68 -2.97 -5.19
N THR A 95 5.53 -3.62 -6.00
CA THR A 95 5.09 -4.64 -6.97
C THR A 95 4.40 -5.83 -6.30
N PHE A 96 4.89 -6.28 -5.12
CA PHE A 96 4.22 -7.31 -4.31
C PHE A 96 2.83 -6.86 -3.85
N GLY A 97 2.68 -5.57 -3.48
CA GLY A 97 1.39 -4.99 -3.10
C GLY A 97 0.40 -4.94 -4.25
N VAL A 98 0.84 -4.54 -5.44
CA VAL A 98 0.00 -4.54 -6.66
C VAL A 98 -0.43 -5.96 -7.01
N GLU A 99 0.49 -6.93 -6.99
CA GLU A 99 0.18 -8.34 -7.22
C GLU A 99 -0.79 -8.87 -6.17
N ALA A 100 -0.59 -8.55 -4.89
CA ALA A 100 -1.49 -8.95 -3.81
C ALA A 100 -2.91 -8.44 -4.03
N VAL A 101 -3.07 -7.16 -4.38
CA VAL A 101 -4.40 -6.59 -4.64
C VAL A 101 -5.04 -7.21 -5.88
N ILE A 102 -4.34 -7.26 -7.02
CA ILE A 102 -4.89 -7.83 -8.26
C ILE A 102 -5.32 -9.29 -8.04
N THR A 103 -4.47 -10.10 -7.42
CA THR A 103 -4.74 -11.54 -7.22
C THR A 103 -5.76 -11.85 -6.15
N THR A 104 -6.03 -10.89 -5.25
CA THR A 104 -7.07 -11.01 -4.23
C THR A 104 -8.40 -10.44 -4.71
N ALA A 105 -8.39 -9.29 -5.40
CA ALA A 105 -9.61 -8.57 -5.79
C ALA A 105 -10.33 -9.25 -6.97
N VAL A 106 -9.59 -9.59 -8.04
CA VAL A 106 -10.20 -10.13 -9.25
C VAL A 106 -10.63 -11.59 -9.05
N PRO A 107 -11.94 -11.91 -9.13
CA PRO A 107 -12.43 -13.28 -8.99
C PRO A 107 -12.03 -14.16 -10.18
N ASP A 108 -12.24 -15.48 -10.07
CA ASP A 108 -11.84 -16.44 -11.10
C ASP A 108 -12.57 -16.24 -12.43
N ASP A 109 -13.81 -15.78 -12.38
CA ASP A 109 -14.66 -15.42 -13.53
C ASP A 109 -14.54 -13.95 -13.94
N GLY A 110 -13.66 -13.19 -13.26
CA GLY A 110 -13.45 -11.78 -13.52
C GLY A 110 -12.44 -11.50 -14.63
N ARG A 111 -12.51 -10.28 -15.17
CA ARG A 111 -11.54 -9.77 -16.16
C ARG A 111 -11.07 -8.39 -15.75
N LEU A 112 -9.76 -8.17 -15.82
CA LEU A 112 -9.11 -6.90 -15.52
C LEU A 112 -8.93 -6.09 -16.81
N LEU A 113 -9.35 -4.83 -16.82
CA LEU A 113 -8.91 -3.84 -17.81
C LEU A 113 -7.76 -3.04 -17.20
N VAL A 114 -6.62 -2.97 -17.87
CA VAL A 114 -5.49 -2.12 -17.46
C VAL A 114 -5.37 -0.95 -18.42
N LEU A 115 -5.39 0.25 -17.86
CA LEU A 115 -5.06 1.48 -18.56
C LEU A 115 -3.56 1.70 -18.39
N ALA A 116 -2.79 1.57 -19.46
CA ALA A 116 -1.34 1.65 -19.44
C ALA A 116 -0.87 2.86 -20.25
N ASP A 117 0.05 3.63 -19.68
CA ASP A 117 0.75 4.77 -20.27
C ASP A 117 2.26 4.71 -19.99
N GLY A 118 2.74 3.50 -19.59
CA GLY A 118 4.14 3.27 -19.30
C GLY A 118 4.43 1.89 -18.71
N ALA A 119 5.63 1.74 -18.18
CA ALA A 119 6.13 0.44 -17.73
C ALA A 119 5.36 -0.13 -16.53
N TYR A 120 4.84 0.71 -15.63
CA TYR A 120 4.13 0.23 -14.45
C TYR A 120 2.72 -0.21 -14.76
N GLY A 121 2.02 0.48 -15.68
CA GLY A 121 0.75 0.01 -16.22
C GLY A 121 0.91 -1.35 -16.91
N ARG A 122 1.89 -1.49 -17.80
CA ARG A 122 2.20 -2.78 -18.48
C ARG A 122 2.58 -3.88 -17.48
N ARG A 123 3.22 -3.52 -16.34
CA ARG A 123 3.53 -4.47 -15.26
C ARG A 123 2.27 -5.01 -14.59
N MET A 124 1.24 -4.17 -14.37
CA MET A 124 -0.05 -4.65 -13.84
C MET A 124 -0.66 -5.71 -14.76
N ALA A 125 -0.61 -5.48 -16.08
CA ALA A 125 -1.07 -6.46 -17.07
C ALA A 125 -0.25 -7.75 -17.00
N THR A 126 1.08 -7.65 -16.95
CA THR A 126 1.97 -8.81 -16.85
C THR A 126 1.70 -9.63 -15.56
N ILE A 127 1.42 -8.97 -14.45
CA ILE A 127 1.03 -9.64 -13.19
C ILE A 127 -0.26 -10.44 -13.42
N ALA A 128 -1.28 -9.82 -14.02
CA ALA A 128 -2.55 -10.49 -14.30
C ALA A 128 -2.35 -11.72 -15.18
N GLU A 129 -1.60 -11.59 -16.27
CA GLU A 129 -1.27 -12.70 -17.18
C GLU A 129 -0.56 -13.85 -16.46
N ARG A 130 0.49 -13.54 -15.66
CA ARG A 130 1.25 -14.55 -14.91
C ARG A 130 0.39 -15.28 -13.87
N CYS A 131 -0.56 -14.58 -13.29
CA CYS A 131 -1.51 -15.11 -12.32
C CYS A 131 -2.78 -15.69 -12.97
N ARG A 132 -2.80 -15.84 -14.32
CA ARG A 132 -3.89 -16.40 -15.10
C ARG A 132 -5.22 -15.67 -14.90
N ILE A 133 -5.16 -14.34 -14.73
CA ILE A 133 -6.32 -13.47 -14.71
C ILE A 133 -6.55 -12.97 -16.14
N PRO A 134 -7.74 -13.16 -16.72
CA PRO A 134 -8.06 -12.56 -17.99
C PRO A 134 -7.84 -11.05 -17.95
N VAL A 135 -7.06 -10.52 -18.88
CA VAL A 135 -6.72 -9.09 -18.91
C VAL A 135 -6.93 -8.51 -20.31
N LEU A 136 -7.42 -7.28 -20.34
CA LEU A 136 -7.45 -6.42 -21.52
C LEU A 136 -6.53 -5.23 -21.23
N VAL A 137 -5.70 -4.83 -22.17
CA VAL A 137 -4.80 -3.69 -22.01
C VAL A 137 -5.22 -2.59 -22.98
N CYS A 138 -5.48 -1.40 -22.46
CA CYS A 138 -5.61 -0.17 -23.23
C CYS A 138 -4.33 0.63 -23.04
N ASP A 139 -3.39 0.52 -23.99
CA ASP A 139 -2.07 1.18 -23.93
C ASP A 139 -2.12 2.46 -24.76
N SER A 140 -2.00 3.62 -24.10
CA SER A 140 -1.95 4.94 -24.72
C SER A 140 -0.53 5.39 -25.11
N GLY A 141 0.48 4.54 -24.86
CA GLY A 141 1.89 4.87 -25.06
C GLY A 141 2.44 5.73 -23.92
N GLU A 142 3.66 6.24 -24.07
CA GLU A 142 4.37 6.94 -22.99
C GLU A 142 4.23 8.48 -23.07
N THR A 143 3.46 8.98 -24.01
CA THR A 143 3.32 10.42 -24.27
C THR A 143 1.89 10.94 -24.21
N SER A 144 0.93 10.08 -23.90
CA SER A 144 -0.49 10.42 -23.84
C SER A 144 -1.18 9.77 -22.62
N PRO A 145 -2.04 10.49 -21.90
CA PRO A 145 -2.84 9.89 -20.86
C PRO A 145 -3.87 8.91 -21.45
N PRO A 146 -4.49 8.06 -20.62
CA PRO A 146 -5.58 7.20 -21.03
C PRO A 146 -6.73 7.96 -21.70
N ASP A 147 -7.25 7.44 -22.81
CA ASP A 147 -8.40 8.02 -23.52
C ASP A 147 -9.71 7.65 -22.77
N LEU A 148 -10.33 8.66 -22.16
CA LEU A 148 -11.56 8.49 -21.37
C LEU A 148 -12.76 8.07 -22.21
N LYS A 149 -12.85 8.50 -23.49
CA LYS A 149 -13.95 8.08 -24.38
C LYS A 149 -13.81 6.63 -24.77
N ASN A 150 -12.58 6.20 -25.06
CA ASN A 150 -12.29 4.80 -25.36
C ASN A 150 -12.55 3.92 -24.11
N LEU A 151 -12.20 4.38 -22.91
CA LEU A 151 -12.51 3.68 -21.66
C LEU A 151 -14.03 3.45 -21.52
N ALA A 152 -14.84 4.49 -21.66
CA ALA A 152 -16.29 4.37 -21.56
C ALA A 152 -16.84 3.38 -22.60
N GLN A 153 -16.41 3.49 -23.86
CA GLN A 153 -16.84 2.59 -24.94
C GLN A 153 -16.46 1.12 -24.64
N ILE A 154 -15.24 0.87 -24.14
CA ILE A 154 -14.80 -0.48 -23.77
C ILE A 154 -15.70 -1.04 -22.66
N LEU A 155 -15.99 -0.26 -21.63
CA LEU A 155 -16.82 -0.73 -20.50
C LEU A 155 -18.27 -0.99 -20.91
N GLU A 156 -18.79 -0.28 -21.92
CA GLU A 156 -20.12 -0.52 -22.49
C GLU A 156 -20.16 -1.81 -23.34
N THR A 157 -19.11 -2.05 -24.13
CA THR A 157 -19.08 -3.17 -25.11
C THR A 157 -18.54 -4.47 -24.54
N GLU A 158 -17.77 -4.41 -23.45
CA GLU A 158 -17.12 -5.57 -22.83
C GLU A 158 -17.65 -5.80 -21.38
N PRO A 159 -18.87 -6.33 -21.23
CA PRO A 159 -19.47 -6.53 -19.92
C PRO A 159 -18.72 -7.51 -19.00
N SER A 160 -17.87 -8.36 -19.59
CA SER A 160 -17.00 -9.31 -18.88
C SER A 160 -15.94 -8.63 -18.02
N ILE A 161 -15.61 -7.36 -18.27
CA ILE A 161 -14.70 -6.59 -17.45
C ILE A 161 -15.38 -6.34 -16.09
N THR A 162 -14.70 -6.73 -15.03
CA THR A 162 -15.16 -6.56 -13.63
C THR A 162 -14.32 -5.54 -12.88
N HIS A 163 -13.07 -5.39 -13.26
CA HIS A 163 -12.08 -4.55 -12.59
C HIS A 163 -11.35 -3.66 -13.58
N VAL A 164 -11.01 -2.44 -13.17
CA VAL A 164 -10.17 -1.51 -13.92
C VAL A 164 -8.98 -1.13 -13.07
N GLY A 165 -7.77 -1.22 -13.63
CA GLY A 165 -6.52 -0.85 -13.00
C GLY A 165 -5.81 0.27 -13.74
N VAL A 166 -5.26 1.24 -13.02
CA VAL A 166 -4.48 2.35 -13.57
C VAL A 166 -3.37 2.77 -12.62
N VAL A 167 -2.29 3.31 -13.15
CA VAL A 167 -1.24 3.98 -12.37
C VAL A 167 -1.59 5.46 -12.23
N HIS A 168 -1.57 6.02 -11.01
CA HIS A 168 -1.84 7.45 -10.81
C HIS A 168 -0.71 8.33 -11.34
N CYS A 169 0.54 8.02 -10.98
CA CYS A 169 1.71 8.71 -11.51
C CYS A 169 2.66 7.69 -12.11
N GLU A 170 2.71 7.63 -13.44
CA GLU A 170 3.59 6.71 -14.14
C GLU A 170 5.05 7.13 -13.94
N THR A 171 5.79 6.30 -13.25
CA THR A 171 7.15 6.66 -12.80
C THR A 171 8.14 6.81 -13.96
N THR A 172 7.94 6.09 -15.05
CA THR A 172 8.86 6.11 -16.21
C THR A 172 8.74 7.39 -17.02
N THR A 173 7.58 8.02 -16.99
CA THR A 173 7.30 9.24 -17.78
C THR A 173 7.12 10.48 -16.91
N GLY A 174 6.76 10.31 -15.62
CA GLY A 174 6.36 11.38 -14.72
C GLY A 174 4.93 11.89 -14.98
N MET A 175 4.17 11.23 -15.84
CA MET A 175 2.80 11.60 -16.17
C MET A 175 1.86 11.31 -15.00
N VAL A 176 1.05 12.30 -14.65
CA VAL A 176 -0.03 12.14 -13.66
C VAL A 176 -1.33 11.92 -14.42
N ASN A 177 -1.93 10.75 -14.23
CA ASN A 177 -3.15 10.34 -14.90
C ASN A 177 -4.41 10.96 -14.25
N PRO A 178 -5.48 11.21 -15.03
CA PRO A 178 -6.74 11.78 -14.54
C PRO A 178 -7.56 10.71 -13.79
N VAL A 179 -7.04 10.22 -12.66
CA VAL A 179 -7.61 9.08 -11.92
C VAL A 179 -9.00 9.37 -11.35
N GLN A 180 -9.36 10.64 -11.15
CA GLN A 180 -10.70 11.02 -10.73
C GLN A 180 -11.71 10.82 -11.87
N ASP A 181 -11.43 11.36 -13.05
CA ASP A 181 -12.32 11.22 -14.22
C ASP A 181 -12.46 9.74 -14.62
N ILE A 182 -11.34 8.98 -14.55
CA ILE A 182 -11.37 7.53 -14.76
C ILE A 182 -12.27 6.85 -13.72
N GLY A 183 -12.17 7.23 -12.45
CA GLY A 183 -12.97 6.69 -11.37
C GLY A 183 -14.47 6.93 -11.58
N GLU A 184 -14.86 8.13 -11.99
CA GLU A 184 -16.25 8.46 -12.31
C GLU A 184 -16.82 7.53 -13.41
N ILE A 185 -16.04 7.32 -14.48
CA ILE A 185 -16.44 6.40 -15.57
C ILE A 185 -16.51 4.95 -15.05
N VAL A 186 -15.51 4.49 -14.34
CA VAL A 186 -15.45 3.11 -13.80
C VAL A 186 -16.64 2.84 -12.87
N LYS A 187 -16.93 3.76 -11.96
CA LYS A 187 -18.03 3.61 -10.98
C LYS A 187 -19.39 3.73 -11.63
N SER A 188 -19.58 4.56 -12.66
CA SER A 188 -20.84 4.63 -13.40
C SER A 188 -21.20 3.32 -14.11
N HIS A 189 -20.19 2.50 -14.44
CA HIS A 189 -20.37 1.16 -15.01
C HIS A 189 -20.37 0.03 -13.95
N GLY A 190 -20.36 0.38 -12.66
CA GLY A 190 -20.43 -0.59 -11.55
C GLY A 190 -19.19 -1.50 -11.44
N LYS A 191 -18.03 -1.06 -11.93
CA LYS A 191 -16.79 -1.83 -11.88
C LYS A 191 -15.96 -1.51 -10.64
N VAL A 192 -15.09 -2.45 -10.24
CA VAL A 192 -14.13 -2.26 -9.16
C VAL A 192 -12.92 -1.48 -9.69
N TYR A 193 -12.48 -0.47 -8.93
CA TYR A 193 -11.41 0.43 -9.33
C TYR A 193 -10.15 0.24 -8.49
N ILE A 194 -9.03 -0.08 -9.14
CA ILE A 194 -7.71 -0.31 -8.53
C ILE A 194 -6.74 0.78 -9.02
N VAL A 195 -6.18 1.54 -8.09
CA VAL A 195 -5.21 2.60 -8.40
C VAL A 195 -3.84 2.26 -7.81
N ASP A 196 -2.84 2.15 -8.66
CA ASP A 196 -1.44 2.14 -8.24
C ASP A 196 -0.97 3.57 -8.01
N ALA A 197 -0.86 3.96 -6.74
CA ALA A 197 -0.39 5.27 -6.32
C ALA A 197 1.03 5.22 -5.74
N MET A 198 1.89 4.32 -6.26
CA MET A 198 3.24 4.10 -5.74
C MET A 198 4.05 5.39 -5.68
N SER A 199 4.05 6.15 -6.73
CA SER A 199 4.89 7.36 -6.85
C SER A 199 4.17 8.66 -6.45
N SER A 200 2.92 8.58 -6.01
CA SER A 200 2.09 9.77 -5.71
C SER A 200 1.53 9.81 -4.29
N PHE A 201 1.22 8.66 -3.67
CA PHE A 201 0.62 8.63 -2.33
C PHE A 201 1.50 9.29 -1.28
N GLY A 202 0.97 10.29 -0.58
CA GLY A 202 1.68 11.08 0.42
C GLY A 202 2.56 12.21 -0.15
N GLY A 203 2.59 12.36 -1.50
CA GLY A 203 3.30 13.43 -2.20
C GLY A 203 2.41 14.25 -3.12
N CYS A 204 1.35 13.64 -3.66
CA CYS A 204 0.29 14.35 -4.40
C CYS A 204 -0.99 14.34 -3.58
N PRO A 205 -1.69 15.47 -3.45
CA PRO A 205 -3.01 15.49 -2.83
C PRO A 205 -3.97 14.56 -3.56
N MET A 206 -4.70 13.73 -2.79
CA MET A 206 -5.76 12.86 -3.29
C MET A 206 -6.72 12.53 -2.16
N ASP A 207 -7.99 12.32 -2.47
CA ASP A 207 -8.95 11.67 -1.58
C ASP A 207 -9.47 10.40 -2.26
N VAL A 208 -9.21 9.25 -1.65
CA VAL A 208 -9.50 7.93 -2.21
C VAL A 208 -10.99 7.70 -2.41
N ALA A 209 -11.83 8.27 -1.53
CA ALA A 209 -13.28 8.18 -1.65
C ALA A 209 -13.80 9.06 -2.80
N GLU A 210 -13.26 10.27 -2.98
CA GLU A 210 -13.61 11.13 -4.11
C GLU A 210 -13.18 10.53 -5.45
N LEU A 211 -12.04 9.82 -5.49
CA LEU A 211 -11.60 9.06 -6.67
C LEU A 211 -12.55 7.88 -6.99
N GLY A 212 -13.41 7.47 -6.06
CA GLY A 212 -14.18 6.24 -6.17
C GLY A 212 -13.34 4.97 -6.20
N ALA A 213 -12.09 5.05 -5.72
CA ALA A 213 -11.17 3.92 -5.75
C ALA A 213 -11.53 2.90 -4.66
N ASP A 214 -11.68 1.64 -5.07
CA ASP A 214 -11.94 0.54 -4.16
C ASP A 214 -10.64 0.02 -3.52
N PHE A 215 -9.54 0.11 -4.27
CA PHE A 215 -8.19 -0.24 -3.79
C PHE A 215 -7.18 0.78 -4.30
N VAL A 216 -6.41 1.36 -3.37
CA VAL A 216 -5.24 2.18 -3.69
C VAL A 216 -4.00 1.52 -3.12
N VAL A 217 -2.97 1.31 -3.93
CA VAL A 217 -1.75 0.61 -3.51
C VAL A 217 -0.58 1.58 -3.47
N SER A 218 0.21 1.52 -2.39
CA SER A 218 1.47 2.25 -2.29
C SER A 218 2.50 1.50 -1.44
N CYS A 219 3.64 2.09 -1.17
CA CYS A 219 4.70 1.44 -0.39
C CYS A 219 5.48 2.42 0.49
N ALA A 220 6.27 1.85 1.39
CA ALA A 220 6.94 2.61 2.44
C ALA A 220 8.00 3.60 1.94
N ASN A 221 8.67 3.29 0.82
CA ASN A 221 9.93 3.94 0.40
C ASN A 221 9.78 5.00 -0.70
N LYS A 222 8.56 5.48 -0.92
CA LYS A 222 8.25 6.53 -1.90
C LYS A 222 8.00 7.87 -1.19
N CYS A 223 6.94 8.59 -1.51
CA CYS A 223 6.71 9.94 -1.00
C CYS A 223 6.57 10.04 0.53
N ILE A 224 6.24 8.96 1.24
CA ILE A 224 6.26 8.93 2.71
C ILE A 224 7.69 8.97 3.27
N GLN A 225 8.70 8.61 2.45
CA GLN A 225 10.14 8.66 2.79
C GLN A 225 10.57 7.67 3.88
N GLY A 226 9.91 6.51 3.95
CA GLY A 226 10.38 5.37 4.71
C GLY A 226 11.44 4.54 3.97
N VAL A 227 11.84 3.41 4.54
CA VAL A 227 12.78 2.46 3.91
C VAL A 227 12.01 1.37 3.16
N PRO A 228 12.60 0.75 2.12
CA PRO A 228 11.99 -0.37 1.41
C PRO A 228 11.75 -1.58 2.32
N GLY A 229 10.66 -2.33 2.10
CA GLY A 229 10.44 -3.61 2.77
C GLY A 229 8.97 -4.00 2.95
N PHE A 230 8.03 -3.07 2.84
CA PHE A 230 6.61 -3.37 2.77
C PHE A 230 5.84 -2.40 1.88
N SER A 231 4.71 -2.87 1.40
CA SER A 231 3.67 -2.12 0.69
C SER A 231 2.39 -2.09 1.52
N PHE A 232 1.43 -1.28 1.11
CA PHE A 232 0.12 -1.23 1.73
C PHE A 232 -0.97 -0.99 0.70
N ALA A 233 -2.16 -1.49 1.01
CA ALA A 233 -3.38 -1.19 0.27
C ALA A 233 -4.32 -0.40 1.18
N ILE A 234 -4.83 0.73 0.67
CA ILE A 234 -6.02 1.36 1.22
C ILE A 234 -7.20 0.74 0.48
N ALA A 235 -8.12 0.14 1.20
CA ALA A 235 -9.21 -0.61 0.61
C ALA A 235 -10.57 -0.18 1.17
N ALA A 236 -11.55 -0.08 0.28
CA ALA A 236 -12.95 0.01 0.68
C ALA A 236 -13.35 -1.31 1.35
N VAL A 237 -13.76 -1.25 2.61
CA VAL A 237 -14.08 -2.44 3.42
C VAL A 237 -15.13 -3.30 2.74
N ALA A 238 -16.17 -2.68 2.17
CA ALA A 238 -17.24 -3.38 1.48
C ALA A 238 -16.76 -4.20 0.27
N GLU A 239 -15.75 -3.73 -0.48
CA GLU A 239 -15.16 -4.49 -1.58
C GLU A 239 -14.16 -5.52 -1.08
N LEU A 240 -13.37 -5.19 -0.06
CA LEU A 240 -12.42 -6.12 0.54
C LEU A 240 -13.12 -7.35 1.14
N GLU A 241 -14.26 -7.18 1.80
CA GLU A 241 -15.07 -8.30 2.33
C GLU A 241 -15.49 -9.29 1.25
N LYS A 242 -15.81 -8.82 0.04
CA LYS A 242 -16.20 -9.68 -1.10
C LYS A 242 -15.05 -10.55 -1.61
N THR A 243 -13.80 -10.25 -1.26
CA THR A 243 -12.61 -10.97 -1.77
C THR A 243 -12.26 -12.22 -0.98
N ARG A 244 -13.05 -12.56 0.03
CA ARG A 244 -12.81 -13.73 0.89
C ARG A 244 -12.63 -15.01 0.06
N GLY A 245 -11.46 -15.63 0.20
CA GLY A 245 -11.15 -16.91 -0.44
C GLY A 245 -10.78 -16.81 -1.93
N ARG A 246 -10.64 -15.59 -2.49
CA ARG A 246 -10.28 -15.39 -3.90
C ARG A 246 -8.77 -15.37 -4.16
N ALA A 247 -7.97 -15.07 -3.13
CA ALA A 247 -6.53 -14.89 -3.31
C ALA A 247 -5.86 -16.13 -3.91
N ARG A 248 -5.05 -15.92 -4.96
CA ARG A 248 -4.29 -16.97 -5.65
C ARG A 248 -2.97 -17.32 -4.97
N SER A 249 -2.66 -16.65 -3.88
CA SER A 249 -1.42 -16.83 -3.12
C SER A 249 -1.70 -16.87 -1.63
N LEU A 250 -1.05 -17.79 -0.91
CA LEU A 250 -1.11 -17.83 0.55
C LEU A 250 -0.54 -16.56 1.19
N CYS A 251 0.60 -16.08 0.69
CA CYS A 251 1.33 -14.97 1.31
C CYS A 251 0.80 -13.59 0.88
N LEU A 252 0.20 -13.50 -0.31
CA LEU A 252 -0.30 -12.26 -0.90
C LEU A 252 -1.82 -12.11 -0.76
N ASP A 253 -2.44 -12.82 0.17
CA ASP A 253 -3.87 -12.73 0.48
C ASP A 253 -4.15 -11.48 1.34
N VAL A 254 -4.61 -10.41 0.68
CA VAL A 254 -4.92 -9.13 1.32
C VAL A 254 -6.09 -9.26 2.31
N HIS A 255 -7.10 -10.08 1.98
CA HIS A 255 -8.25 -10.29 2.85
C HIS A 255 -7.85 -10.99 4.15
N GLN A 256 -7.08 -12.07 4.08
CA GLN A 256 -6.64 -12.79 5.27
C GLN A 256 -5.66 -11.97 6.12
N GLN A 257 -4.81 -11.16 5.48
CA GLN A 257 -3.92 -10.22 6.16
C GLN A 257 -4.74 -9.17 6.92
N TRP A 258 -5.76 -8.60 6.27
CA TRP A 258 -6.69 -7.67 6.90
C TRP A 258 -7.41 -8.28 8.09
N MET A 259 -8.00 -9.48 7.93
CA MET A 259 -8.70 -10.17 9.01
C MET A 259 -7.82 -10.42 10.25
N GLU A 260 -6.56 -10.81 10.03
CA GLU A 260 -5.62 -10.98 11.14
C GLU A 260 -5.33 -9.65 11.85
N MET A 261 -5.16 -8.56 11.07
CA MET A 261 -4.92 -7.23 11.62
C MET A 261 -6.13 -6.68 12.38
N GLU A 262 -7.36 -6.93 11.94
CA GLU A 262 -8.57 -6.54 12.67
C GLU A 262 -8.73 -7.35 13.97
N LEU A 263 -8.62 -8.68 13.87
CA LEU A 263 -8.83 -9.58 15.00
C LEU A 263 -7.80 -9.37 16.11
N HIS A 264 -6.58 -9.02 15.76
CA HIS A 264 -5.44 -8.90 16.68
C HIS A 264 -4.84 -7.50 16.70
N LYS A 265 -5.64 -6.46 16.40
CA LYS A 265 -5.33 -5.03 16.58
C LYS A 265 -4.03 -4.58 15.91
N GLY A 266 -3.77 -5.07 14.70
CA GLY A 266 -2.60 -4.68 13.90
C GLY A 266 -1.53 -5.77 13.77
N LYS A 267 -1.72 -6.94 14.38
CA LYS A 267 -0.78 -8.06 14.22
C LYS A 267 -0.78 -8.54 12.76
N TRP A 268 0.39 -8.77 12.22
CA TRP A 268 0.57 -9.34 10.90
C TRP A 268 0.31 -10.84 10.91
N ARG A 269 -0.20 -11.37 9.80
CA ARG A 269 -0.45 -12.79 9.62
C ARG A 269 0.83 -13.63 9.71
N PHE A 270 1.91 -13.15 9.12
CA PHE A 270 3.24 -13.73 9.14
C PHE A 270 4.25 -12.77 9.76
N THR A 271 5.53 -13.17 9.86
CA THR A 271 6.59 -12.32 10.39
C THR A 271 6.70 -11.03 9.58
N SER A 272 6.55 -9.90 10.24
CA SER A 272 6.62 -8.58 9.63
C SER A 272 8.07 -8.06 9.58
N PRO A 273 8.40 -7.13 8.68
CA PRO A 273 9.68 -6.46 8.63
C PRO A 273 9.75 -5.37 9.72
N THR A 274 9.97 -5.78 10.99
CA THR A 274 9.77 -4.93 12.18
C THR A 274 10.54 -3.62 12.13
N HIS A 275 11.81 -3.64 11.71
CA HIS A 275 12.65 -2.45 11.59
C HIS A 275 12.10 -1.47 10.55
N VAL A 276 11.65 -1.99 9.40
CA VAL A 276 11.06 -1.18 8.31
C VAL A 276 9.74 -0.54 8.76
N VAL A 277 8.91 -1.31 9.45
CA VAL A 277 7.63 -0.80 10.02
C VAL A 277 7.90 0.32 11.01
N ARG A 278 8.91 0.17 11.89
CA ARG A 278 9.26 1.22 12.83
C ARG A 278 9.84 2.46 12.14
N ALA A 279 10.68 2.26 11.11
CA ALA A 279 11.19 3.35 10.27
C ALA A 279 10.06 4.11 9.58
N PHE A 280 9.05 3.40 9.09
CA PHE A 280 7.89 4.00 8.44
C PHE A 280 7.03 4.82 9.41
N ALA A 281 6.82 4.33 10.64
CA ALA A 281 6.15 5.12 11.68
C ALA A 281 6.87 6.46 11.91
N GLN A 282 8.21 6.46 11.97
CA GLN A 282 9.01 7.68 12.09
C GLN A 282 8.86 8.59 10.87
N ALA A 283 8.82 8.02 9.66
CA ALA A 283 8.62 8.79 8.44
C ALA A 283 7.22 9.45 8.37
N LEU A 284 6.18 8.81 8.91
CA LEU A 284 4.85 9.41 9.05
C LEU A 284 4.86 10.59 10.05
N GLU A 285 5.57 10.45 11.17
CA GLU A 285 5.76 11.55 12.12
C GLU A 285 6.47 12.75 11.47
N GLU A 286 7.47 12.50 10.63
CA GLU A 286 8.18 13.55 9.88
C GLU A 286 7.28 14.19 8.81
N LEU A 287 6.47 13.42 8.09
CA LEU A 287 5.48 13.95 7.15
C LEU A 287 4.50 14.89 7.86
N LYS A 288 4.02 14.49 9.03
CA LYS A 288 3.12 15.31 9.85
C LYS A 288 3.82 16.58 10.34
N ALA A 289 5.06 16.49 10.80
CA ALA A 289 5.85 17.63 11.26
C ALA A 289 6.18 18.62 10.12
N GLU A 290 6.33 18.14 8.88
CA GLU A 290 6.50 18.97 7.68
C GLU A 290 5.23 19.78 7.35
N GLY A 291 4.06 19.38 7.85
CA GLY A 291 2.76 19.99 7.57
C GLY A 291 1.86 19.11 6.70
N GLY A 292 2.19 17.84 6.54
CA GLY A 292 1.39 16.85 5.82
C GLY A 292 1.62 16.85 4.31
N VAL A 293 0.66 16.24 3.60
CA VAL A 293 0.76 16.02 2.14
C VAL A 293 0.85 17.35 1.37
N ALA A 294 0.12 18.37 1.79
CA ALA A 294 0.10 19.66 1.09
C ALA A 294 1.49 20.33 1.04
N GLN A 295 2.19 20.41 2.18
CA GLN A 295 3.53 20.98 2.27
C GLN A 295 4.58 20.12 1.57
N ARG A 296 4.43 18.79 1.64
CA ARG A 296 5.29 17.87 0.89
C ARG A 296 5.12 18.05 -0.61
N HIS A 297 3.89 18.16 -1.08
CA HIS A 297 3.58 18.43 -2.48
C HIS A 297 4.20 19.74 -2.94
N GLU A 298 3.99 20.82 -2.19
CA GLU A 298 4.60 22.13 -2.49
C GLU A 298 6.12 22.04 -2.60
N ARG A 299 6.78 21.29 -1.70
CA ARG A 299 8.24 21.07 -1.77
C ARG A 299 8.66 20.30 -3.02
N TYR A 300 7.86 19.33 -3.49
CA TYR A 300 8.16 18.58 -4.70
C TYR A 300 7.92 19.35 -5.99
N CYS A 301 7.07 20.39 -5.97
CA CYS A 301 6.80 21.25 -7.11
C CYS A 301 7.83 22.40 -7.27
N ARG A 302 8.73 22.60 -6.31
CA ARG A 302 9.83 23.58 -6.37
C ARG A 302 11.03 23.06 -7.15
#